data_db8351952441d413ab43bac6db06ab14
#
_entry.id   db8351952441d413ab43bac6db06ab14
#
_cell.length_a   1.000
_cell.length_b   1.000
_cell.length_c   1.000
_cell.angle_alpha   90.00
_cell.angle_beta   90.00
_cell.angle_gamma   90.00
#
_symmetry.space_group_name_H-M   'P 1'
#
loop_
_entity.id
_entity.type
_entity.pdbx_description
1 polymer ?
#
loop_
_entity_poly.entity_id
_entity_poly.type
_entity_poly.pdbx_seq_one_letter_code
_entity_poly.pdbx_strand_id
1 'polypeptide(L)'
;MSLSPRSVAPAPPRVVIVDADRRVQQSLADLLGIGGEVSVVGRASDVRAALELVERTRPDAVLVDPRLPDVEAGIALIRGMETAWPDLRIVLTGWTDTEGHAALSGRQCRYVSKSGSAEDFVSTLVACCSD
;
A
#
# COMPACT_ATOMS: atom_id res chain seq x y z
N MET A 1 -23.29 -28.10 10.66
CA MET A 1 -22.74 -27.89 10.38
C MET A 1 -22.25 -27.16 9.87
N SER A 2 -22.10 -26.77 9.88
CA SER A 2 -21.53 -26.10 9.55
C SER A 2 -21.13 -25.66 8.55
N LEU A 3 -21.53 -24.96 8.06
CA LEU A 3 -21.14 -24.44 7.16
C LEU A 3 -20.27 -23.71 7.20
N SER A 4 -19.97 -23.77 6.89
CA SER A 4 -18.84 -23.25 7.34
C SER A 4 -18.28 -22.07 6.63
N PRO A 5 -17.49 -21.30 7.32
CA PRO A 5 -16.89 -20.13 6.73
C PRO A 5 -15.94 -20.42 5.57
N ARG A 6 -15.54 -21.64 5.44
CA ARG A 6 -14.59 -21.92 4.36
C ARG A 6 -15.20 -21.86 2.98
N SER A 7 -16.50 -21.88 2.90
CA SER A 7 -17.15 -21.71 1.62
C SER A 7 -17.20 -20.25 1.20
N VAL A 8 -16.77 -19.37 2.09
CA VAL A 8 -16.74 -17.92 1.83
C VAL A 8 -15.31 -17.50 1.57
N ALA A 9 -15.06 -16.87 0.45
CA ALA A 9 -13.74 -16.36 0.14
C ALA A 9 -13.33 -15.32 1.18
N PRO A 10 -12.04 -15.24 1.52
CA PRO A 10 -11.57 -14.17 2.40
C PRO A 10 -11.88 -12.81 1.80
N ALA A 11 -12.11 -11.84 2.64
CA ALA A 11 -12.31 -10.48 2.18
C ALA A 11 -11.02 -9.99 1.50
N PRO A 12 -11.13 -9.21 0.42
CA PRO A 12 -9.94 -8.67 -0.23
C PRO A 12 -9.17 -7.77 0.73
N PRO A 13 -7.83 -7.74 0.63
CA PRO A 13 -7.06 -6.80 1.44
C PRO A 13 -7.48 -5.37 1.17
N ARG A 14 -7.58 -4.60 2.24
CA ARG A 14 -7.96 -3.18 2.19
C ARG A 14 -6.68 -2.36 2.10
N VAL A 15 -6.60 -1.50 1.11
CA VAL A 15 -5.36 -0.79 0.78
C VAL A 15 -5.59 0.72 0.71
N VAL A 16 -4.65 1.47 1.27
CA VAL A 16 -4.60 2.93 1.11
C VAL A 16 -3.46 3.25 0.15
N ILE A 17 -3.72 4.15 -0.78
CA ILE A 17 -2.71 4.60 -1.74
C ILE A 17 -2.20 5.98 -1.29
N VAL A 18 -0.88 6.10 -1.17
CA VAL A 18 -0.23 7.36 -0.78
C VAL A 18 0.74 7.77 -1.88
N ASP A 19 0.44 8.88 -2.54
CA ASP A 19 1.24 9.38 -3.66
C ASP A 19 0.97 10.87 -3.81
N ALA A 20 2.02 11.64 -3.99
CA ALA A 20 1.87 13.09 -4.15
C ALA A 20 1.09 13.46 -5.41
N ASP A 21 1.08 12.61 -6.42
CA ASP A 21 0.42 12.86 -7.70
C ASP A 21 -0.95 12.21 -7.72
N ARG A 22 -1.99 13.03 -7.78
CA ARG A 22 -3.38 12.54 -7.77
C ARG A 22 -3.74 11.73 -9.00
N ARG A 23 -3.10 12.00 -10.13
CA ARG A 23 -3.34 11.21 -11.34
C ARG A 23 -2.81 9.80 -11.18
N VAL A 24 -1.66 9.68 -10.55
CA VAL A 24 -1.08 8.36 -10.25
C VAL A 24 -1.97 7.62 -9.28
N GLN A 25 -2.48 8.29 -8.24
CA GLN A 25 -3.41 7.69 -7.30
C GLN A 25 -4.62 7.11 -8.03
N GLN A 26 -5.19 7.89 -8.94
CA GLN A 26 -6.38 7.47 -9.68
C GLN A 26 -6.07 6.26 -10.56
N SER A 27 -4.95 6.32 -11.27
CA SER A 27 -4.54 5.20 -12.13
C SER A 27 -4.33 3.92 -11.34
N LEU A 28 -3.66 4.02 -10.20
CA LEU A 28 -3.42 2.87 -9.35
C LEU A 28 -4.72 2.32 -8.78
N ALA A 29 -5.61 3.20 -8.34
CA ALA A 29 -6.91 2.77 -7.82
C ALA A 29 -7.71 2.03 -8.88
N ASP A 30 -7.70 2.53 -10.12
CA ASP A 30 -8.40 1.88 -11.22
C ASP A 30 -7.80 0.50 -11.51
N LEU A 31 -6.48 0.43 -11.58
CA LEU A 31 -5.79 -0.83 -11.85
C LEU A 31 -6.06 -1.86 -10.77
N LEU A 32 -5.98 -1.45 -9.51
CA LEU A 32 -6.17 -2.38 -8.40
C LEU A 32 -7.60 -2.86 -8.28
N GLY A 33 -8.55 -2.04 -8.72
CA GLY A 33 -9.96 -2.38 -8.61
C GLY A 33 -10.48 -3.36 -9.64
N ILE A 34 -9.74 -3.58 -10.73
CA ILE A 34 -10.27 -4.32 -11.88
C ILE A 34 -10.71 -5.74 -11.52
N GLY A 35 -9.89 -6.48 -10.82
CA GLY A 35 -10.17 -7.89 -10.54
C GLY A 35 -10.89 -8.16 -9.25
N GLY A 36 -11.12 -7.14 -8.42
CA GLY A 36 -11.76 -7.34 -7.13
C GLY A 36 -10.89 -8.03 -6.09
N GLU A 37 -9.62 -8.23 -6.38
CA GLU A 37 -8.72 -8.93 -5.46
C GLU A 37 -8.15 -8.00 -4.38
N VAL A 38 -8.30 -6.70 -4.56
CA VAL A 38 -7.82 -5.67 -3.64
C VAL A 38 -8.91 -4.61 -3.53
N SER A 39 -9.12 -4.11 -2.31
CA SER A 39 -10.11 -3.05 -2.06
C SER A 39 -9.37 -1.77 -1.68
N VAL A 40 -9.42 -0.76 -2.54
CA VAL A 40 -8.82 0.54 -2.23
C VAL A 40 -9.79 1.32 -1.37
N VAL A 41 -9.40 1.60 -0.13
CA VAL A 41 -10.28 2.24 0.85
C VAL A 41 -9.98 3.73 1.05
N GLY A 42 -8.94 4.24 0.41
CA GLY A 42 -8.66 5.66 0.48
C GLY A 42 -7.37 6.02 -0.22
N ARG A 43 -7.18 7.32 -0.45
CA ARG A 43 -6.01 7.87 -1.11
C ARG A 43 -5.56 9.13 -0.37
N ALA A 44 -4.26 9.36 -0.30
CA ALA A 44 -3.71 10.52 0.35
C ALA A 44 -2.55 11.07 -0.47
N SER A 45 -2.38 12.40 -0.44
CA SER A 45 -1.36 13.09 -1.24
C SER A 45 -0.20 13.63 -0.41
N ASP A 46 -0.29 13.56 0.90
CA ASP A 46 0.77 14.07 1.76
C ASP A 46 0.83 13.26 3.06
N VAL A 47 1.87 13.52 3.84
CA VAL A 47 2.14 12.77 5.07
C VAL A 47 0.98 12.86 6.05
N ARG A 48 0.48 14.07 6.28
CA ARG A 48 -0.58 14.27 7.27
C ARG A 48 -1.86 13.54 6.87
N ALA A 49 -2.26 13.69 5.62
CA ALA A 49 -3.46 13.02 5.12
C ALA A 49 -3.31 11.51 5.19
N ALA A 50 -2.11 11.00 4.91
CA ALA A 50 -1.85 9.57 4.99
C ALA A 50 -2.02 9.04 6.40
N LEU A 51 -1.45 9.72 7.39
CA LEU A 51 -1.55 9.30 8.78
C LEU A 51 -3.00 9.32 9.27
N GLU A 52 -3.73 10.39 8.95
CA GLU A 52 -5.13 10.48 9.33
C GLU A 52 -5.97 9.39 8.69
N LEU A 53 -5.70 9.11 7.43
CA LEU A 53 -6.46 8.11 6.69
C LEU A 53 -6.20 6.70 7.22
N VAL A 54 -4.95 6.36 7.52
CA VAL A 54 -4.60 5.06 8.08
C VAL A 54 -5.23 4.90 9.46
N GLU A 55 -5.19 5.93 10.28
CA GLU A 55 -5.82 5.90 11.60
C GLU A 55 -7.31 5.64 11.50
N ARG A 56 -7.97 6.29 10.54
CA ARG A 56 -9.42 6.19 10.39
C ARG A 56 -9.86 4.88 9.75
N THR A 57 -9.14 4.41 8.73
CA THR A 57 -9.58 3.24 7.96
C THR A 57 -8.97 1.93 8.42
N ARG A 58 -7.82 1.99 9.08
CA ARG A 58 -7.09 0.78 9.53
C ARG A 58 -6.95 -0.23 8.41
N PRO A 59 -6.24 0.11 7.33
CA PRO A 59 -6.11 -0.79 6.19
C PRO A 59 -5.19 -1.95 6.50
N ASP A 60 -5.23 -2.96 5.65
CA ASP A 60 -4.30 -4.08 5.75
C ASP A 60 -2.93 -3.70 5.21
N ALA A 61 -2.90 -2.83 4.20
CA ALA A 61 -1.65 -2.41 3.58
C ALA A 61 -1.73 -0.97 3.10
N VAL A 62 -0.56 -0.36 2.97
CA VAL A 62 -0.40 0.96 2.36
C VAL A 62 0.54 0.80 1.18
N LEU A 63 0.12 1.32 0.02
CA LEU A 63 0.97 1.40 -1.16
C LEU A 63 1.45 2.85 -1.24
N VAL A 64 2.74 3.06 -1.03
CA VAL A 64 3.26 4.42 -0.85
C VAL A 64 4.46 4.70 -1.74
N ASP A 65 4.43 5.87 -2.41
CA ASP A 65 5.61 6.42 -3.05
C ASP A 65 6.33 7.27 -2.00
N PRO A 66 7.59 6.93 -1.66
CA PRO A 66 8.27 7.64 -0.57
C PRO A 66 8.65 9.09 -0.89
N ARG A 67 8.46 9.54 -2.12
CA ARG A 67 8.69 10.96 -2.44
C ARG A 67 7.49 11.79 -2.00
N LEU A 68 7.46 12.17 -0.72
CA LEU A 68 6.25 12.76 -0.16
C LEU A 68 6.57 13.82 0.92
N PRO A 69 6.92 15.05 0.56
CA PRO A 69 7.22 15.59 -0.77
C PRO A 69 8.61 15.21 -1.28
N ASP A 70 9.45 14.69 -0.41
CA ASP A 70 10.78 14.21 -0.77
C ASP A 70 11.02 12.87 -0.08
N VAL A 71 12.10 12.21 -0.44
CA VAL A 71 12.39 10.86 0.05
C VAL A 71 12.60 10.84 1.57
N GLU A 72 13.19 11.88 2.11
CA GLU A 72 13.40 11.96 3.57
C GLU A 72 12.09 11.96 4.34
N ALA A 73 11.15 12.79 3.90
CA ALA A 73 9.84 12.86 4.54
C ALA A 73 9.09 11.54 4.37
N GLY A 74 9.21 10.92 3.20
CA GLY A 74 8.57 9.64 2.93
C GLY A 74 9.11 8.53 3.80
N ILE A 75 10.42 8.47 4.00
CA ILE A 75 11.02 7.48 4.87
C ILE A 75 10.58 7.70 6.33
N ALA A 76 10.51 8.96 6.76
CA ALA A 76 10.03 9.27 8.11
C ALA A 76 8.59 8.81 8.28
N LEU A 77 7.74 9.00 7.27
CA LEU A 77 6.37 8.52 7.30
C LEU A 77 6.32 7.00 7.45
N ILE A 78 7.11 6.29 6.65
CA ILE A 78 7.14 4.82 6.67
C ILE A 78 7.54 4.34 8.05
N ARG A 79 8.59 4.92 8.63
CA ARG A 79 9.03 4.53 9.96
C ARG A 79 7.99 4.83 11.03
N GLY A 80 7.30 5.97 10.89
CA GLY A 80 6.22 6.32 11.80
C GLY A 80 5.09 5.32 11.74
N MET A 81 4.73 4.89 10.52
CA MET A 81 3.67 3.90 10.34
C MET A 81 4.08 2.55 10.91
N GLU A 82 5.34 2.15 10.71
CA GLU A 82 5.84 0.88 11.27
C GLU A 82 5.78 0.88 12.79
N THR A 83 6.07 2.01 13.38
CA THR A 83 6.04 2.12 14.85
C THR A 83 4.61 2.16 15.38
N ALA A 84 3.75 2.95 14.76
CA ALA A 84 2.38 3.14 15.24
C ALA A 84 1.48 1.94 14.96
N TRP A 85 1.70 1.28 13.84
CA TRP A 85 0.86 0.15 13.42
C TRP A 85 1.76 -1.01 12.97
N PRO A 86 2.27 -1.81 13.93
CA PRO A 86 3.24 -2.87 13.59
C PRO A 86 2.73 -3.94 12.65
N ASP A 87 1.42 -4.13 12.59
CA ASP A 87 0.83 -5.14 11.71
C ASP A 87 0.51 -4.62 10.32
N LEU A 88 0.64 -3.31 10.13
CA LEU A 88 0.39 -2.70 8.83
C LEU A 88 1.46 -3.13 7.83
N ARG A 89 1.02 -3.62 6.67
CA ARG A 89 1.94 -3.99 5.59
C ARG A 89 2.24 -2.75 4.76
N ILE A 90 3.50 -2.57 4.42
CA ILE A 90 3.91 -1.40 3.64
C ILE A 90 4.53 -1.88 2.34
N VAL A 91 3.97 -1.42 1.23
CA VAL A 91 4.48 -1.71 -0.10
C VAL A 91 4.91 -0.39 -0.72
N LEU A 92 6.16 -0.32 -1.13
CA LEU A 92 6.71 0.88 -1.74
C LEU A 92 6.56 0.83 -3.24
N THR A 93 6.34 1.98 -3.84
CA THR A 93 6.30 2.07 -5.29
C THR A 93 7.07 3.31 -5.74
N GLY A 94 7.51 3.33 -6.97
CA GLY A 94 8.25 4.45 -7.52
C GLY A 94 8.62 4.17 -8.95
N TRP A 95 9.24 5.17 -9.59
CA TRP A 95 9.64 5.04 -10.98
C TRP A 95 11.02 4.40 -11.14
N THR A 96 11.84 4.40 -10.06
CA THR A 96 13.18 3.82 -10.10
C THR A 96 13.39 2.92 -8.89
N ASP A 97 14.15 1.86 -9.10
CA ASP A 97 14.47 0.90 -8.03
C ASP A 97 15.35 1.52 -6.94
N THR A 98 16.14 2.52 -7.30
CA THR A 98 17.04 3.16 -6.35
C THR A 98 16.30 3.74 -5.16
N GLU A 99 15.16 4.38 -5.42
CA GLU A 99 14.35 4.96 -4.37
C GLU A 99 13.75 3.88 -3.48
N GLY A 100 13.32 2.79 -4.09
CA GLY A 100 12.77 1.67 -3.35
C GLY A 100 13.80 1.08 -2.41
N HIS A 101 15.02 0.89 -2.90
CA HIS A 101 16.08 0.32 -2.08
C HIS A 101 16.43 1.20 -0.89
N ALA A 102 16.47 2.52 -1.09
CA ALA A 102 16.78 3.44 -0.01
C ALA A 102 15.74 3.37 1.11
N ALA A 103 14.49 3.14 0.75
CA ALA A 103 13.39 3.09 1.71
C ALA A 103 13.21 1.72 2.32
N LEU A 104 13.76 0.67 1.71
CA LEU A 104 13.57 -0.72 2.16
C LEU A 104 14.51 -1.13 3.27
N SER A 105 14.91 -0.22 4.11
CA SER A 105 15.77 -0.56 5.24
C SER A 105 14.99 -1.21 6.37
N GLY A 106 13.68 -1.09 6.36
CA GLY A 106 12.84 -1.68 7.37
C GLY A 106 12.45 -3.10 6.99
N ARG A 107 11.99 -3.84 7.96
CA ARG A 107 11.44 -5.17 7.74
C ARG A 107 10.05 -5.03 7.14
N GLN A 108 9.53 -5.99 6.45
CA GLN A 108 8.16 -6.03 5.97
C GLN A 108 7.86 -5.13 4.76
N CYS A 109 8.82 -4.37 4.30
CA CYS A 109 8.61 -3.52 3.14
C CYS A 109 8.86 -4.31 1.87
N ARG A 110 8.01 -4.11 0.88
CA ARG A 110 8.18 -4.66 -0.45
C ARG A 110 8.11 -3.53 -1.45
N TYR A 111 8.62 -3.76 -2.64
CA TYR A 111 8.66 -2.73 -3.67
C TYR A 111 8.03 -3.25 -4.96
N VAL A 112 7.24 -2.41 -5.60
CA VAL A 112 6.72 -2.69 -6.94
C VAL A 112 6.87 -1.42 -7.79
N SER A 113 7.43 -1.57 -8.99
CA SER A 113 7.67 -0.44 -9.88
C SER A 113 6.36 0.09 -10.44
N LYS A 114 6.27 1.42 -10.57
CA LYS A 114 5.11 2.06 -11.21
C LYS A 114 4.99 1.70 -12.69
N SER A 115 6.05 1.20 -13.30
CA SER A 115 6.01 0.72 -14.67
C SER A 115 5.56 -0.73 -14.76
N GLY A 116 5.30 -1.37 -13.61
CA GLY A 116 4.82 -2.74 -13.59
C GLY A 116 3.37 -2.85 -14.02
N SER A 117 2.93 -4.09 -14.23
CA SER A 117 1.56 -4.36 -14.63
C SER A 117 0.61 -4.29 -13.44
N ALA A 118 -0.69 -4.23 -13.73
CA ALA A 118 -1.71 -4.33 -12.69
C ALA A 118 -1.52 -5.63 -11.89
N GLU A 119 -1.17 -6.71 -12.57
CA GLU A 119 -0.94 -8.00 -11.93
C GLU A 119 0.23 -7.93 -10.93
N ASP A 120 1.29 -7.20 -11.28
CA ASP A 120 2.42 -7.05 -10.37
C ASP A 120 2.01 -6.37 -9.07
N PHE A 121 1.22 -5.30 -9.17
CA PHE A 121 0.73 -4.61 -7.98
C PHE A 121 -0.18 -5.50 -7.16
N VAL A 122 -1.15 -6.13 -7.81
CA VAL A 122 -2.13 -6.97 -7.12
C VAL A 122 -1.46 -8.15 -6.45
N SER A 123 -0.58 -8.85 -7.17
CA SER A 123 0.07 -10.02 -6.60
C SER A 123 0.98 -9.65 -5.43
N THR A 124 1.67 -8.52 -5.50
CA THR A 124 2.51 -8.07 -4.40
C THR A 124 1.68 -7.75 -3.17
N LEU A 125 0.58 -7.04 -3.34
CA LEU A 125 -0.29 -6.68 -2.23
C LEU A 125 -0.96 -7.90 -1.61
N VAL A 126 -1.46 -8.79 -2.43
CA VAL A 126 -2.11 -10.01 -1.94
C VAL A 126 -1.12 -10.88 -1.19
N ALA A 127 0.08 -11.09 -1.75
CA ALA A 127 1.10 -11.89 -1.10
C ALA A 127 1.54 -11.26 0.23
N CYS A 128 1.68 -9.96 0.26
CA CYS A 128 2.08 -9.23 1.46
C CYS A 128 1.05 -9.39 2.58
N CYS A 129 -0.22 -9.37 2.24
CA CYS A 129 -1.30 -9.46 3.24
C CYS A 129 -1.69 -10.89 3.59
N SER A 130 -1.14 -11.87 2.89
CA SER A 130 -1.47 -13.28 3.14
C SER A 130 -0.59 -13.91 4.23
N ASP A 131 0.46 -13.22 4.61
CA ASP A 131 1.42 -13.77 5.59
C ASP A 131 0.96 -13.63 7.03
#